data_6d40387e383ac5257c7218bd3fa75bf4
#
_entry.id   6d40387e383ac5257c7218bd3fa75bf4
#
_cell.length_a   1.000
_cell.length_b   1.000
_cell.length_c   1.000
_cell.angle_alpha   90.00
_cell.angle_beta   90.00
_cell.angle_gamma   90.00
#
_symmetry.space_group_name_H-M   'P 1'
#
loop_
_entity.id
_entity.type
_entity.pdbx_description
1 polymer ?
#
loop_
_entity_poly.entity_id
_entity_poly.type
_entity_poly.pdbx_seq_one_letter_code
_entity_poly.pdbx_strand_id
1 'polypeptide(L)'
;MKLSIRYMLLFSATVIAGVYLHEIGHAVAGWLNGVAIVPTPAKEYILQLELDWSKEIWIALGGVIGTTVAALAVALCFDICWWEEGTTLRSGRLHKLLSVCRLLATR
;
A
#
# COMPACT_ATOMS: atom_id res chain seq x y z
N MET A 1 -10.10 23.59 -7.05
CA MET A 1 -8.86 23.84 -6.28
C MET A 1 -8.70 22.89 -5.07
N LYS A 2 -9.72 22.71 -4.22
CA LYS A 2 -9.62 21.80 -3.03
C LYS A 2 -9.33 20.33 -3.39
N LEU A 3 -9.84 19.83 -4.49
CA LEU A 3 -9.63 18.44 -4.94
C LEU A 3 -8.17 18.20 -5.36
N SER A 4 -7.56 19.16 -6.05
CA SER A 4 -6.17 19.10 -6.51
C SER A 4 -5.16 19.00 -5.35
N ILE A 5 -5.37 19.75 -4.28
CA ILE A 5 -4.50 19.74 -3.09
C ILE A 5 -4.58 18.36 -2.38
N ARG A 6 -5.77 17.78 -2.26
CA ARG A 6 -5.93 16.46 -1.65
C ARG A 6 -5.18 15.37 -2.44
N TYR A 7 -5.27 15.39 -3.76
CA TYR A 7 -4.53 14.44 -4.60
C TYR A 7 -3.01 14.64 -4.49
N MET A 8 -2.53 15.87 -4.45
CA MET A 8 -1.10 16.16 -4.26
C MET A 8 -0.60 15.65 -2.91
N LEU A 9 -1.37 15.86 -1.84
CA LEU A 9 -1.00 15.38 -0.51
C LEU A 9 -0.99 13.84 -0.43
N LEU A 10 -2.01 13.19 -0.99
CA LEU A 10 -2.08 11.73 -1.05
C LEU A 10 -0.93 11.15 -1.89
N PHE A 11 -0.63 11.73 -3.03
CA PHE A 11 0.48 11.32 -3.88
C PHE A 11 1.81 11.45 -3.14
N SER A 12 2.07 12.60 -2.51
CA SER A 12 3.29 12.84 -1.74
C SER A 12 3.42 11.87 -0.57
N ALA A 13 2.35 11.63 0.17
CA ALA A 13 2.33 10.67 1.28
C ALA A 13 2.63 9.24 0.78
N THR A 14 2.07 8.84 -0.36
CA THR A 14 2.30 7.53 -0.95
C THR A 14 3.75 7.36 -1.40
N VAL A 15 4.34 8.38 -2.01
CA VAL A 15 5.75 8.35 -2.43
C VAL A 15 6.67 8.23 -1.21
N ILE A 16 6.45 9.04 -0.17
CA ILE A 16 7.25 8.99 1.07
C ILE A 16 7.13 7.62 1.74
N ALA A 17 5.91 7.10 1.86
CA ALA A 17 5.68 5.77 2.42
C ALA A 17 6.36 4.67 1.58
N GLY A 18 6.31 4.78 0.25
CA GLY A 18 6.96 3.83 -0.66
C GLY A 18 8.48 3.80 -0.50
N VAL A 19 9.12 4.96 -0.40
CA VAL A 19 10.56 5.05 -0.14
C VAL A 19 10.90 4.42 1.20
N TYR A 20 10.15 4.73 2.25
CA TYR A 20 10.40 4.16 3.57
C TYR A 20 10.23 2.64 3.62
N LEU A 21 9.20 2.12 2.96
CA LEU A 21 8.98 0.68 2.84
C LEU A 21 10.08 -0.01 2.02
N HIS A 22 10.64 0.67 1.03
CA HIS A 22 11.80 0.20 0.28
C HIS A 22 13.02 0.00 1.20
N GLU A 23 13.35 0.99 2.01
CA GLU A 23 14.46 0.92 2.98
C GLU A 23 14.23 -0.15 4.06
N ILE A 24 12.99 -0.30 4.53
CA ILE A 24 12.62 -1.40 5.44
C ILE A 24 12.82 -2.76 4.76
N GLY A 25 12.51 -2.88 3.48
CA GLY A 25 12.74 -4.10 2.72
C GLY A 25 14.21 -4.53 2.70
N HIS A 26 15.13 -3.59 2.50
CA HIS A 26 16.57 -3.82 2.60
C HIS A 26 16.97 -4.29 4.01
N ALA A 27 16.47 -3.61 5.05
CA ALA A 27 16.76 -3.96 6.43
C ALA A 27 16.27 -5.37 6.81
N VAL A 28 15.05 -5.71 6.45
CA VAL A 28 14.48 -7.05 6.71
C VAL A 28 15.30 -8.14 6.01
N ALA A 29 15.66 -7.94 4.75
CA ALA A 29 16.49 -8.90 4.01
C ALA A 29 17.87 -9.05 4.67
N GLY A 30 18.47 -7.97 5.15
CA GLY A 30 19.72 -8.02 5.88
C GLY A 30 19.62 -8.77 7.21
N TRP A 31 18.60 -8.49 8.01
CA TRP A 31 18.37 -9.20 9.28
C TRP A 31 18.15 -10.69 9.08
N LEU A 32 17.41 -11.08 8.04
CA LEU A 32 17.23 -12.50 7.70
C LEU A 32 18.54 -13.20 7.30
N ASN A 33 19.52 -12.44 6.79
CA ASN A 33 20.85 -12.93 6.47
C ASN A 33 21.90 -12.70 7.58
N GLY A 34 21.44 -12.31 8.78
CA GLY A 34 22.30 -12.07 9.94
C GLY A 34 23.17 -10.80 9.83
N VAL A 35 22.76 -9.84 9.01
CA VAL A 35 23.44 -8.55 8.84
C VAL A 35 22.74 -7.49 9.67
N ALA A 36 23.50 -6.76 10.48
CA ALA A 36 22.96 -5.66 11.27
C ALA A 36 22.78 -4.42 10.37
N ILE A 37 21.53 -4.07 10.07
CA ILE A 37 21.16 -2.92 9.26
C ILE A 37 20.23 -2.03 10.05
N VAL A 38 20.46 -0.72 9.98
CA VAL A 38 19.58 0.30 10.55
C VAL A 38 18.86 1.02 9.40
N PRO A 39 17.54 0.82 9.24
CA PRO A 39 16.78 1.54 8.22
C PRO A 39 16.58 2.99 8.64
N THR A 40 16.77 3.89 7.68
CA THR A 40 16.41 5.31 7.86
C THR A 40 15.50 5.74 6.70
N PRO A 41 14.80 6.87 6.79
CA PRO A 41 13.91 7.33 5.72
C PRO A 41 14.58 7.62 4.37
N ALA A 42 15.90 7.70 4.33
CA ALA A 42 16.65 8.08 3.13
C ALA A 42 17.61 7.00 2.64
N LYS A 43 18.09 6.13 3.52
CA LYS A 43 18.98 5.02 3.17
C LYS A 43 19.14 4.05 4.34
N GLU A 44 19.59 2.83 4.04
CA GLU A 44 20.04 1.88 5.05
C GLU A 44 21.50 2.15 5.48
N TYR A 45 21.78 1.87 6.74
CA TYR A 45 23.15 1.85 7.27
C TYR A 45 23.53 0.42 7.63
N ILE A 46 24.51 -0.11 6.90
CA ILE A 46 25.10 -1.43 7.17
C ILE A 46 26.19 -1.24 8.22
N LEU A 47 26.05 -1.92 9.34
CA LEU A 47 26.98 -1.82 10.47
C LEU A 47 28.20 -2.76 10.35
N GLN A 48 28.24 -3.61 9.31
CA GLN A 48 29.32 -4.53 9.04
C GLN A 48 30.28 -3.97 7.99
N LEU A 49 31.57 -4.07 8.23
CA LEU A 49 32.63 -3.57 7.33
C LEU A 49 32.85 -4.46 6.12
N GLU A 50 32.61 -5.76 6.25
CA GLU A 50 32.77 -6.73 5.17
C GLU A 50 31.48 -7.51 4.99
N LEU A 51 30.89 -7.42 3.81
CA LEU A 51 29.69 -8.14 3.42
C LEU A 51 30.05 -9.17 2.35
N ASP A 52 29.57 -10.40 2.52
CA ASP A 52 29.66 -11.41 1.49
C ASP A 52 28.76 -11.05 0.30
N TRP A 53 29.23 -11.25 -0.93
CA TRP A 53 28.54 -10.90 -2.17
C TRP A 53 27.10 -11.45 -2.22
N SER A 54 26.89 -12.66 -1.73
CA SER A 54 25.55 -13.25 -1.71
C SER A 54 24.58 -12.50 -0.81
N LYS A 55 25.04 -12.02 0.34
CA LYS A 55 24.23 -11.23 1.28
C LYS A 55 23.91 -9.85 0.73
N GLU A 56 24.86 -9.24 0.04
CA GLU A 56 24.68 -7.95 -0.62
C GLU A 56 23.57 -8.01 -1.68
N ILE A 57 23.54 -9.08 -2.49
CA ILE A 57 22.47 -9.30 -3.47
C ILE A 57 21.10 -9.45 -2.78
N TRP A 58 20.99 -10.22 -1.71
CA TRP A 58 19.74 -10.40 -0.98
C TRP A 58 19.23 -9.10 -0.36
N ILE A 59 20.15 -8.29 0.19
CA ILE A 59 19.80 -6.96 0.72
C ILE A 59 19.31 -6.07 -0.41
N ALA A 60 19.99 -6.02 -1.54
CA ALA A 60 19.59 -5.22 -2.69
C ALA A 60 18.19 -5.62 -3.23
N LEU A 61 17.90 -6.92 -3.31
CA LEU A 61 16.59 -7.43 -3.72
C LEU A 61 15.50 -7.11 -2.69
N GLY A 62 15.84 -7.03 -1.41
CA GLY A 62 14.91 -6.78 -0.32
C GLY A 62 14.10 -5.49 -0.50
N GLY A 63 14.73 -4.41 -0.97
CA GLY A 63 14.07 -3.15 -1.25
C GLY A 63 13.01 -3.28 -2.34
N VAL A 64 13.35 -3.94 -3.44
CA VAL A 64 12.41 -4.16 -4.57
C VAL A 64 11.24 -5.05 -4.13
N ILE A 65 11.53 -6.13 -3.41
CA ILE A 65 10.49 -7.04 -2.89
C ILE A 65 9.57 -6.30 -1.91
N GLY A 66 10.14 -5.53 -0.98
CA GLY A 66 9.38 -4.74 0.00
C GLY A 66 8.44 -3.74 -0.67
N THR A 67 8.92 -3.01 -1.66
CA THR A 67 8.10 -2.07 -2.44
C THR A 67 6.99 -2.78 -3.22
N THR A 68 7.29 -3.92 -3.83
CA THR A 68 6.32 -4.70 -4.61
C THR A 68 5.22 -5.25 -3.70
N VAL A 69 5.57 -5.81 -2.55
CA VAL A 69 4.59 -6.31 -1.57
C VAL A 69 3.70 -5.18 -1.06
N ALA A 70 4.28 -4.01 -0.76
CA ALA A 70 3.52 -2.84 -0.33
C ALA A 70 2.55 -2.35 -1.42
N ALA A 71 3.00 -2.29 -2.67
CA ALA A 71 2.15 -1.89 -3.79
C ALA A 71 0.99 -2.86 -4.01
N LEU A 72 1.23 -4.18 -3.92
CA LEU A 72 0.19 -5.19 -4.01
C LEU A 72 -0.81 -5.09 -2.86
N ALA A 73 -0.35 -4.86 -1.62
CA ALA A 73 -1.22 -4.69 -0.47
C ALA A 73 -2.14 -3.47 -0.64
N VAL A 74 -1.60 -2.35 -1.12
CA VAL A 74 -2.39 -1.13 -1.40
C VAL A 74 -3.42 -1.40 -2.50
N ALA A 75 -3.03 -2.07 -3.59
CA ALA A 75 -3.95 -2.41 -4.69
C ALA A 75 -5.10 -3.30 -4.20
N LEU A 76 -4.81 -4.34 -3.41
CA LEU A 76 -5.83 -5.23 -2.84
C LEU A 76 -6.77 -4.48 -1.87
N CYS A 77 -6.23 -3.62 -1.01
CA CYS A 77 -7.06 -2.79 -0.14
C CYS A 77 -7.97 -1.86 -0.93
N PHE A 78 -7.45 -1.27 -2.02
CA PHE A 78 -8.23 -0.39 -2.89
C PHE A 78 -9.38 -1.15 -3.58
N ASP A 79 -9.10 -2.34 -4.11
CA ASP A 79 -10.12 -3.20 -4.74
C ASP A 79 -11.21 -3.60 -3.75
N ILE A 80 -10.86 -3.98 -2.52
CA ILE A 80 -11.81 -4.32 -1.47
C ILE A 80 -12.71 -3.12 -1.13
N CYS A 81 -12.12 -1.95 -0.89
CA CYS A 81 -12.88 -0.73 -0.58
C CYS A 81 -13.80 -0.33 -1.73
N TRP A 82 -13.32 -0.41 -2.98
CA TRP A 82 -14.12 -0.11 -4.16
C TRP A 82 -15.30 -1.06 -4.34
N TRP A 83 -15.09 -2.35 -4.03
CA TRP A 83 -16.13 -3.36 -4.09
C TRP A 83 -17.24 -3.09 -3.06
N GLU A 84 -16.89 -2.71 -1.84
CA GLU A 84 -17.86 -2.39 -0.79
C GLU A 84 -18.71 -1.17 -1.15
N GLU A 85 -18.13 -0.09 -1.67
CA GLU A 85 -18.88 1.07 -2.14
C GLU A 85 -19.83 0.72 -3.29
N GLY A 86 -19.40 -0.11 -4.22
CA GLY A 86 -20.23 -0.58 -5.33
C GLY A 86 -21.44 -1.39 -4.86
N THR A 87 -21.29 -2.21 -3.83
CA THR A 87 -22.39 -3.03 -3.27
C THR A 87 -23.39 -2.18 -2.46
N THR A 88 -22.90 -1.20 -1.71
CA THR A 88 -23.80 -0.29 -0.94
C THR A 88 -24.61 0.62 -1.85
N LEU A 89 -24.04 1.14 -2.94
CA LEU A 89 -24.75 1.94 -3.94
C LEU A 89 -25.80 1.10 -4.69
N ARG A 90 -25.52 -0.17 -4.97
CA ARG A 90 -26.44 -1.10 -5.62
C ARG A 90 -27.60 -1.45 -4.68
N SER A 91 -27.32 -1.70 -3.40
CA SER A 91 -28.32 -1.97 -2.38
C SER A 91 -29.23 -0.77 -2.16
N GLY A 92 -28.68 0.45 -2.07
CA GLY A 92 -29.47 1.68 -1.90
C GLY A 92 -30.38 1.97 -3.09
N ARG A 93 -29.97 1.68 -4.32
CA ARG A 93 -30.83 1.80 -5.52
C ARG A 93 -31.96 0.79 -5.54
N LEU A 94 -31.68 -0.45 -5.18
CA LEU A 94 -32.70 -1.51 -5.07
C LEU A 94 -33.75 -1.15 -4.00
N HIS A 95 -33.32 -0.62 -2.86
CA HIS A 95 -34.24 -0.21 -1.80
C HIS A 95 -35.15 0.95 -2.23
N LYS A 96 -34.61 1.93 -2.98
CA LYS A 96 -35.41 3.03 -3.55
C LYS A 96 -36.39 2.52 -4.61
N LEU A 97 -35.99 1.61 -5.49
CA LEU A 97 -36.87 1.01 -6.50
C LEU A 97 -38.00 0.21 -5.83
N LEU A 98 -37.71 -0.58 -4.80
CA LEU A 98 -38.71 -1.34 -4.06
C LEU A 98 -39.69 -0.44 -3.31
N SER A 99 -39.24 0.69 -2.76
CA SER A 99 -40.13 1.65 -2.09
C SER A 99 -41.08 2.32 -3.09
N VAL A 100 -40.63 2.67 -4.29
CA VAL A 100 -41.48 3.24 -5.36
C VAL A 100 -42.50 2.21 -5.87
N CYS A 101 -42.09 0.97 -6.09
CA CYS A 101 -43.01 -0.11 -6.49
C CYS A 101 -44.09 -0.37 -5.42
N ARG A 102 -43.74 -0.31 -4.14
CA ARG A 102 -44.69 -0.48 -3.04
C ARG A 102 -45.71 0.67 -2.98
N LEU A 103 -45.31 1.90 -3.25
CA LEU A 103 -46.19 3.05 -3.35
C LEU A 103 -47.15 2.98 -4.51
N LEU A 104 -46.77 2.41 -5.64
CA LEU A 104 -47.62 2.22 -6.82
C LEU A 104 -48.61 1.05 -6.66
N ALA A 105 -48.30 0.05 -5.85
CA ALA A 105 -49.13 -1.12 -5.60
C ALA A 105 -50.25 -0.86 -4.57
N THR A 106 -50.24 0.26 -3.85
CA THR A 106 -51.23 0.65 -2.82
C THR A 106 -52.26 1.63 -3.33
N ARG A 107 -52.31 1.88 -4.61
CA ARG A 107 -53.38 2.65 -5.29
C ARG A 107 -54.23 1.77 -6.18
#